data_9985e7ebe555e841b09cffbf815656f1
#
_entry.id   9985e7ebe555e841b09cffbf815656f1
#
_cell.length_a   1.000
_cell.length_b   1.000
_cell.length_c   1.000
_cell.angle_alpha   90.00
_cell.angle_beta   90.00
_cell.angle_gamma   90.00
#
_symmetry.space_group_name_H-M   'P 1'
#
loop_
_entity.id
_entity.type
_entity.pdbx_description
1 polymer ?
#
loop_
_entity_poly.entity_id
_entity_poly.type
_entity_poly.pdbx_seq_one_letter_code
_entity_poly.pdbx_strand_id
1 'polypeptide(L)'
;RKESSAASDVYKRQLLHKLIEQGKTAIHNGSIQSLAFADIAFHRALYERSGNPEITRLADQSWSHMVRSMHQVLENQTIRTGIWDDHRAIADAIIAEDPELARERATSHASSAGQMTYQRLADL
;
A
#
# COMPACT_ATOMS: atom_id res chain seq x y z
N ARG A 1 -1.02 6.70 29.65
CA ARG A 1 -1.70 6.22 28.41
C ARG A 1 -1.61 7.21 27.27
N LYS A 2 -1.81 8.51 27.54
CA LYS A 2 -1.72 9.55 26.51
C LYS A 2 -0.32 9.62 25.91
N GLU A 3 0.71 9.53 26.74
CA GLU A 3 2.10 9.54 26.28
C GLU A 3 2.42 8.30 25.45
N SER A 4 1.94 7.13 25.88
CA SER A 4 2.12 5.88 25.16
C SER A 4 1.41 5.92 23.80
N SER A 5 0.19 6.47 23.75
CA SER A 5 -0.56 6.63 22.50
C SER A 5 0.12 7.62 21.55
N ALA A 6 0.61 8.73 22.07
CA ALA A 6 1.33 9.73 21.29
C ALA A 6 2.62 9.16 20.69
N ALA A 7 3.40 8.43 21.51
CA ALA A 7 4.62 7.77 21.05
C ALA A 7 4.32 6.71 19.99
N SER A 8 3.24 5.94 20.17
CA SER A 8 2.80 4.95 19.20
C SER A 8 2.39 5.60 17.88
N ASP A 9 1.71 6.74 17.93
CA ASP A 9 1.29 7.48 16.73
C ASP A 9 2.48 8.06 15.98
N VAL A 10 3.47 8.60 16.69
CA VAL A 10 4.73 9.08 16.10
C VAL A 10 5.44 7.92 15.39
N TYR A 11 5.55 6.79 16.04
CA TYR A 11 6.18 5.59 15.46
C TYR A 11 5.46 5.15 14.19
N LYS A 12 4.13 5.10 14.21
CA LYS A 12 3.33 4.69 13.05
C LYS A 12 3.50 5.65 11.88
N ARG A 13 3.56 6.96 12.15
CA ARG A 13 3.81 7.96 11.11
C ARG A 13 5.20 7.80 10.49
N GLN A 14 6.21 7.58 11.34
CA GLN A 14 7.58 7.35 10.87
C GLN A 14 7.65 6.08 10.01
N LEU A 15 6.95 5.02 10.40
CA LEU A 15 6.90 3.79 9.64
C LEU A 15 6.28 4.01 8.26
N LEU A 16 5.18 4.74 8.17
CA LEU A 16 4.54 5.05 6.89
C LEU A 16 5.48 5.84 5.98
N HIS A 17 6.15 6.85 6.51
CA HIS A 17 7.15 7.61 5.75
C HIS A 17 8.26 6.73 5.21
N LYS A 18 8.78 5.85 6.05
CA LYS A 18 9.84 4.91 5.66
C LYS A 18 9.38 3.99 4.54
N LEU A 19 8.17 3.46 4.64
CA LEU A 19 7.62 2.56 3.63
C LEU A 19 7.42 3.27 2.29
N ILE A 20 6.97 4.51 2.31
CA ILE A 20 6.83 5.32 1.10
C ILE A 20 8.20 5.56 0.44
N GLU A 21 9.21 5.89 1.22
CA GLU A 21 10.57 6.10 0.69
C GLU A 21 11.18 4.82 0.12
N GLN A 22 10.93 3.68 0.77
CA GLN A 22 11.37 2.37 0.26
C GLN A 22 10.75 2.05 -1.10
N GLY A 23 9.47 2.36 -1.26
CA GLY A 23 8.78 2.15 -2.53
C GLY A 23 9.28 3.06 -3.63
N LYS A 24 9.55 4.32 -3.33
CA LYS A 24 10.16 5.25 -4.29
C LYS A 24 11.51 4.74 -4.79
N THR A 25 12.34 4.26 -3.89
CA THR A 25 13.63 3.68 -4.23
C THR A 25 13.44 2.46 -5.14
N ALA A 26 12.49 1.59 -4.80
CA ALA A 26 12.21 0.39 -5.60
C ALA A 26 11.71 0.72 -7.01
N ILE A 27 10.95 1.79 -7.18
CA ILE A 27 10.49 2.24 -8.50
C ILE A 27 11.67 2.59 -9.40
N HIS A 28 12.67 3.27 -8.86
CA HIS A 28 13.80 3.75 -9.65
C HIS A 28 14.90 2.71 -9.84
N ASN A 29 15.19 1.92 -8.82
CA ASN A 29 16.38 1.06 -8.78
C ASN A 29 16.07 -0.41 -8.59
N GLY A 30 14.82 -0.74 -8.27
CA GLY A 30 14.45 -2.07 -7.85
C GLY A 30 13.93 -2.96 -8.97
N SER A 31 13.95 -4.25 -8.69
CA SER A 31 13.25 -5.25 -9.49
C SER A 31 11.75 -5.18 -9.21
N ILE A 32 10.97 -5.82 -10.08
CA ILE A 32 9.53 -5.99 -9.85
C ILE A 32 9.29 -6.68 -8.50
N GLN A 33 10.15 -7.61 -8.13
CA GLN A 33 10.07 -8.32 -6.85
C GLN A 33 10.25 -7.37 -5.66
N SER A 34 11.25 -6.50 -5.70
CA SER A 34 11.46 -5.47 -4.66
C SER A 34 10.25 -4.57 -4.52
N LEU A 35 9.67 -4.20 -5.64
CA LEU A 35 8.51 -3.32 -5.68
C LEU A 35 7.28 -4.02 -5.09
N ALA A 36 7.08 -5.29 -5.42
CA ALA A 36 6.00 -6.10 -4.86
C ALA A 36 6.13 -6.24 -3.35
N PHE A 37 7.34 -6.47 -2.85
CA PHE A 37 7.59 -6.53 -1.40
C PHE A 37 7.29 -5.21 -0.71
N ALA A 38 7.68 -4.09 -1.33
CA ALA A 38 7.39 -2.76 -0.79
C ALA A 38 5.89 -2.50 -0.72
N ASP A 39 5.16 -2.91 -1.74
CA ASP A 39 3.70 -2.79 -1.80
C ASP A 39 3.02 -3.61 -0.70
N ILE A 40 3.42 -4.87 -0.55
CA ILE A 40 2.92 -5.75 0.52
C ILE A 40 3.19 -5.14 1.90
N ALA A 41 4.41 -4.66 2.12
CA ALA A 41 4.79 -4.06 3.41
C ALA A 41 3.93 -2.84 3.74
N PHE A 42 3.66 -2.00 2.75
CA PHE A 42 2.80 -0.83 2.91
C PHE A 42 1.37 -1.23 3.29
N HIS A 43 0.77 -2.15 2.54
CA HIS A 43 -0.60 -2.61 2.82
C HIS A 43 -0.71 -3.32 4.16
N ARG A 44 0.29 -4.11 4.53
CA ARG A 44 0.33 -4.74 5.86
C ARG A 44 0.31 -3.72 6.98
N ALA A 45 1.10 -2.66 6.85
CA ALA A 45 1.13 -1.59 7.85
C ALA A 45 -0.25 -0.93 7.98
N LEU A 46 -0.97 -0.73 6.87
CA LEU A 46 -2.33 -0.19 6.90
C LEU A 46 -3.28 -1.12 7.65
N TYR A 47 -3.24 -2.42 7.36
CA TYR A 47 -4.14 -3.39 7.97
C TYR A 47 -3.85 -3.56 9.46
N GLU A 48 -2.58 -3.57 9.86
CA GLU A 48 -2.20 -3.62 11.27
C GLU A 48 -2.70 -2.39 12.03
N ARG A 49 -2.68 -1.23 11.37
CA ARG A 49 -3.20 0.00 11.96
C ARG A 49 -4.72 -0.08 12.22
N SER A 50 -5.46 -0.91 11.49
CA SER A 50 -6.90 -1.09 11.72
C SER A 50 -7.19 -1.69 13.08
N GLY A 51 -6.21 -2.38 13.69
CA GLY A 51 -6.38 -3.05 14.97
C GLY A 51 -7.19 -4.33 14.91
N ASN A 52 -7.59 -4.77 13.72
CA ASN A 52 -8.36 -5.99 13.54
C ASN A 52 -7.47 -7.12 12.99
N PRO A 53 -7.07 -8.10 13.83
CA PRO A 53 -6.19 -9.18 13.39
C PRO A 53 -6.78 -10.07 12.30
N GLU A 54 -8.10 -10.13 12.17
CA GLU A 54 -8.74 -10.90 11.12
C GLU A 54 -8.47 -10.31 9.74
N ILE A 55 -8.45 -8.98 9.61
CA ILE A 55 -8.12 -8.31 8.35
C ILE A 55 -6.70 -8.67 7.92
N THR A 56 -5.75 -8.57 8.84
CA THR A 56 -4.34 -8.90 8.59
C THR A 56 -4.19 -10.37 8.19
N ARG A 57 -4.86 -11.27 8.89
CA ARG A 57 -4.81 -12.71 8.60
C ARG A 57 -5.34 -13.03 7.20
N LEU A 58 -6.48 -12.46 6.83
CA LEU A 58 -7.07 -12.68 5.51
C LEU A 58 -6.19 -12.11 4.41
N ALA A 59 -5.62 -10.94 4.63
CA ALA A 59 -4.70 -10.32 3.68
C ALA A 59 -3.45 -11.19 3.48
N ASP A 60 -2.87 -11.69 4.57
CA ASP A 60 -1.68 -12.53 4.51
C ASP A 60 -1.93 -13.83 3.72
N GLN A 61 -3.12 -14.39 3.82
CA GLN A 61 -3.50 -15.58 3.03
C GLN A 61 -3.62 -15.29 1.54
N SER A 62 -3.88 -14.04 1.17
CA SER A 62 -4.11 -13.63 -0.21
C SER A 62 -2.85 -13.15 -0.94
N TRP A 63 -1.78 -12.83 -0.22
CA TRP A 63 -0.60 -12.19 -0.81
C TRP A 63 0.06 -13.00 -1.92
N SER A 64 0.14 -14.31 -1.79
CA SER A 64 0.76 -15.15 -2.81
C SER A 64 0.02 -15.08 -4.15
N HIS A 65 -1.29 -14.96 -4.13
CA HIS A 65 -2.09 -14.78 -5.33
C HIS A 65 -1.98 -13.36 -5.88
N MET A 66 -1.98 -12.36 -5.01
CA MET A 66 -1.87 -10.96 -5.38
C MET A 66 -0.53 -10.65 -6.05
N VAL A 67 0.56 -11.21 -5.56
CA VAL A 67 1.90 -10.99 -6.12
C VAL A 67 1.95 -11.40 -7.59
N ARG A 68 1.34 -12.51 -7.96
CA ARG A 68 1.31 -12.95 -9.35
C ARG A 68 0.59 -11.97 -10.27
N SER A 69 -0.54 -11.44 -9.82
CA SER A 69 -1.29 -10.43 -10.56
C SER A 69 -0.53 -9.12 -10.65
N MET A 70 0.13 -8.74 -9.56
CA MET A 70 0.89 -7.50 -9.46
C MET A 70 2.09 -7.47 -10.40
N HIS A 71 2.74 -8.62 -10.64
CA HIS A 71 3.88 -8.68 -11.56
C HIS A 71 3.55 -8.09 -12.92
N GLN A 72 2.41 -8.43 -13.50
CA GLN A 72 2.02 -7.91 -14.81
C GLN A 72 1.71 -6.42 -14.79
N VAL A 73 1.08 -5.96 -13.72
CA VAL A 73 0.74 -4.54 -13.54
C VAL A 73 2.00 -3.70 -13.33
N LEU A 74 2.93 -4.20 -12.51
CA LEU A 74 4.14 -3.47 -12.13
C LEU A 74 5.23 -3.44 -13.22
N GLU A 75 5.07 -4.18 -14.30
CA GLU A 75 5.98 -4.09 -15.46
C GLU A 75 5.91 -2.71 -16.13
N ASN A 76 4.78 -2.04 -16.05
CA ASN A 76 4.61 -0.72 -16.66
C ASN A 76 5.06 0.38 -15.70
N GLN A 77 6.08 1.15 -16.11
CA GLN A 77 6.68 2.22 -15.31
C GLN A 77 5.67 3.29 -14.89
N THR A 78 4.80 3.70 -15.81
CA THR A 78 3.78 4.72 -15.54
C THR A 78 2.78 4.22 -14.52
N ILE A 79 2.34 2.97 -14.65
CA ILE A 79 1.37 2.35 -13.72
C ILE A 79 1.97 2.24 -12.32
N ARG A 80 3.22 1.76 -12.20
CA ARG A 80 3.82 1.61 -10.86
C ARG A 80 4.05 2.95 -10.17
N THR A 81 4.40 3.99 -10.91
CA THR A 81 4.53 5.33 -10.37
C THR A 81 3.18 5.84 -9.85
N GLY A 82 2.10 5.65 -10.62
CA GLY A 82 0.76 6.04 -10.21
C GLY A 82 0.27 5.30 -8.97
N ILE A 83 0.55 4.00 -8.87
CA ILE A 83 0.21 3.20 -7.68
C ILE A 83 0.93 3.78 -6.46
N TRP A 84 2.19 4.13 -6.60
CA TRP A 84 2.96 4.65 -5.48
C TRP A 84 2.51 6.06 -5.07
N ASP A 85 2.10 6.88 -6.02
CA ASP A 85 1.47 8.18 -5.74
C ASP A 85 0.18 8.00 -4.94
N ASP A 86 -0.63 6.98 -5.25
CA ASP A 86 -1.84 6.64 -4.50
C ASP A 86 -1.49 6.23 -3.06
N HIS A 87 -0.46 5.39 -2.88
CA HIS A 87 0.00 4.98 -1.55
C HIS A 87 0.42 6.20 -0.73
N ARG A 88 1.15 7.12 -1.34
CA ARG A 88 1.57 8.34 -0.68
C ARG A 88 0.37 9.20 -0.26
N ALA A 89 -0.62 9.32 -1.12
CA ALA A 89 -1.83 10.08 -0.81
C ALA A 89 -2.60 9.47 0.37
N ILE A 90 -2.67 8.15 0.45
CA ILE A 90 -3.28 7.44 1.59
C ILE A 90 -2.48 7.73 2.87
N ALA A 91 -1.16 7.57 2.79
CA ALA A 91 -0.28 7.80 3.93
C ALA A 91 -0.39 9.25 4.45
N ASP A 92 -0.43 10.22 3.54
CA ASP A 92 -0.56 11.64 3.89
C ASP A 92 -1.88 11.90 4.64
N ALA A 93 -2.98 11.29 4.21
CA ALA A 93 -4.27 11.43 4.89
C ALA A 93 -4.24 10.82 6.30
N ILE A 94 -3.57 9.68 6.47
CA ILE A 94 -3.42 9.05 7.78
C ILE A 94 -2.57 9.92 8.70
N ILE A 95 -1.47 10.45 8.20
CA ILE A 95 -0.56 11.32 8.97
C ILE A 95 -1.28 12.61 9.39
N ALA A 96 -2.14 13.13 8.52
CA ALA A 96 -2.96 14.31 8.82
C ALA A 96 -4.14 14.00 9.74
N GLU A 97 -4.29 12.75 10.16
CA GLU A 97 -5.39 12.29 11.03
C GLU A 97 -6.77 12.59 10.43
N ASP A 98 -6.90 12.41 9.10
CA ASP A 98 -8.15 12.55 8.38
C ASP A 98 -8.64 11.17 7.93
N PRO A 99 -9.40 10.45 8.78
CA PRO A 99 -9.81 9.08 8.49
C PRO A 99 -10.78 8.97 7.31
N GLU A 100 -11.61 9.98 7.08
CA GLU A 100 -12.54 9.96 5.95
C GLU A 100 -11.81 10.08 4.63
N LEU A 101 -10.85 11.00 4.56
CA LEU A 101 -10.02 11.16 3.37
C LEU A 101 -9.16 9.93 3.12
N ALA A 102 -8.60 9.35 4.19
CA ALA A 102 -7.81 8.12 4.08
C ALA A 102 -8.66 6.99 3.50
N ARG A 103 -9.89 6.83 3.99
CA ARG A 103 -10.80 5.80 3.48
C ARG A 103 -11.17 6.04 2.03
N GLU A 104 -11.48 7.27 1.67
CA GLU A 104 -11.82 7.64 0.30
C GLU A 104 -10.67 7.31 -0.66
N ARG A 105 -9.46 7.70 -0.30
CA ARG A 105 -8.26 7.44 -1.12
C ARG A 105 -7.94 5.96 -1.22
N ALA A 106 -8.08 5.22 -0.13
CA ALA A 106 -7.85 3.78 -0.12
C ALA A 106 -8.88 3.04 -0.99
N THR A 107 -10.15 3.44 -0.90
CA THR A 107 -11.23 2.86 -1.71
C THR A 107 -10.99 3.14 -3.20
N SER A 108 -10.64 4.36 -3.54
CA SER A 108 -10.33 4.76 -4.91
C SER A 108 -9.13 3.97 -5.46
N HIS A 109 -8.09 3.82 -4.65
CA HIS A 109 -6.90 3.05 -5.02
C HIS A 109 -7.24 1.58 -5.28
N ALA A 110 -7.99 0.95 -4.39
CA ALA A 110 -8.39 -0.45 -4.52
C ALA A 110 -9.24 -0.67 -5.78
N SER A 111 -10.17 0.24 -6.06
CA SER A 111 -11.01 0.19 -7.26
C SER A 111 -10.17 0.31 -8.54
N SER A 112 -9.26 1.28 -8.59
CA SER A 112 -8.37 1.49 -9.74
C SER A 112 -7.44 0.30 -9.96
N ALA A 113 -6.87 -0.25 -8.90
CA ALA A 113 -5.99 -1.42 -8.97
C ALA A 113 -6.74 -2.64 -9.49
N GLY A 114 -7.97 -2.84 -9.03
CA GLY A 114 -8.83 -3.92 -9.50
C GLY A 114 -9.14 -3.80 -10.99
N GLN A 115 -9.47 -2.60 -11.45
CA GLN A 115 -9.75 -2.33 -12.87
C GLN A 115 -8.52 -2.57 -13.74
N MET A 116 -7.35 -2.13 -13.30
CA MET A 116 -6.10 -2.36 -14.04
C MET A 116 -5.77 -3.85 -14.14
N THR A 117 -5.97 -4.60 -13.08
CA THR A 117 -5.74 -6.04 -13.07
C THR A 117 -6.71 -6.75 -14.02
N TYR A 118 -7.98 -6.39 -13.96
CA TYR A 118 -9.00 -6.93 -14.87
C TYR A 118 -8.64 -6.66 -16.33
N GLN A 119 -8.26 -5.45 -16.65
CA GLN A 119 -7.90 -5.05 -18.01
C GLN A 119 -6.71 -5.86 -18.52
N ARG A 120 -5.69 -6.03 -17.70
CA ARG A 120 -4.50 -6.83 -18.08
C ARG A 120 -4.86 -8.30 -18.35
N LEU A 121 -5.71 -8.87 -17.52
CA LEU A 121 -6.15 -10.26 -17.71
C LEU A 121 -7.00 -10.41 -18.97
N ALA A 122 -7.82 -9.42 -19.29
CA ALA A 122 -8.64 -9.42 -20.48
C ALA A 122 -7.80 -9.31 -21.76
N ASP A 123 -6.63 -8.68 -21.68
CA ASP A 123 -5.73 -8.50 -22.84
C ASP A 123 -4.85 -9.74 -23.11
N LEU A 124 -4.90 -10.74 -22.25
CA LEU A 124 -4.18 -12.01 -22.47
C LEU A 124 -4.94 -12.88 -23.47
#